data_fdf3390dd5e2c3548c793dde57ef1c0d
#
_entry.id   fdf3390dd5e2c3548c793dde57ef1c0d
#
_cell.length_a   1.000
_cell.length_b   1.000
_cell.length_c   1.000
_cell.angle_alpha   90.00
_cell.angle_beta   90.00
_cell.angle_gamma   90.00
#
_symmetry.space_group_name_H-M   'P 1'
#
loop_
_entity.id
_entity.type
_entity.pdbx_description
1 polymer ?
#
loop_
_entity_poly.entity_id
_entity_poly.type
_entity_poly.pdbx_seq_one_letter_code
_entity_poly.pdbx_strand_id
1 'polypeptide(L)'
;MIINPKSLINDIENLYETGVARGHTTGWSNVDEFFTVKHGEFTVVTGMPSHGKSEWLDALCVNLAVHHNYRICLFSPENHPLEMHAKKIIEKYAGKPFFGSHRMSHDEMLASIDRMNKNFAFIKPEETAFTPINIIDEALPWLDMSITQPRAMVIDPWNEMDHYRPAGLTETEYISRVLTELRRAAREFRCHLFLVAHPTKMAKDKDGNYPVPRPYDVAGSAHFYNKADNCITIWRDVMNAPQETQVHIQKVRFNSTGHPGVAQLLYDYNKATYINEPEFYRSIS
;
A
#
# COMPACT_ATOMS: atom_id res chain seq x y z
N MET A 1 28.59 11.95 -8.52
CA MET A 1 29.59 11.17 -7.73
C MET A 1 29.92 9.91 -8.50
N ILE A 2 31.21 9.62 -8.72
CA ILE A 2 31.69 8.37 -9.34
C ILE A 2 32.18 7.47 -8.22
N ILE A 3 31.71 6.23 -8.18
CA ILE A 3 32.09 5.24 -7.16
C ILE A 3 33.01 4.22 -7.82
N ASN A 4 34.17 3.97 -7.20
CA ASN A 4 35.07 2.92 -7.64
C ASN A 4 34.51 1.55 -7.19
N PRO A 5 34.38 0.54 -8.08
CA PRO A 5 33.89 -0.79 -7.70
C PRO A 5 34.63 -1.44 -6.53
N LYS A 6 35.96 -1.16 -6.38
CA LYS A 6 36.74 -1.66 -5.24
C LYS A 6 36.23 -1.20 -3.88
N SER A 7 35.59 -0.02 -3.80
CA SER A 7 34.99 0.45 -2.53
C SER A 7 33.73 -0.33 -2.11
N LEU A 8 33.18 -1.15 -2.99
CA LEU A 8 32.01 -1.99 -2.76
C LEU A 8 32.36 -3.44 -2.39
N ILE A 9 33.66 -3.78 -2.25
CA ILE A 9 34.11 -5.17 -2.04
C ILE A 9 33.41 -5.78 -0.82
N ASN A 10 33.45 -5.13 0.33
CA ASN A 10 32.85 -5.64 1.56
C ASN A 10 31.33 -5.86 1.42
N ASP A 11 30.64 -4.94 0.73
CA ASP A 11 29.20 -5.05 0.48
C ASP A 11 28.90 -6.23 -0.47
N ILE A 12 29.74 -6.43 -1.48
CA ILE A 12 29.61 -7.54 -2.43
C ILE A 12 29.93 -8.88 -1.76
N GLU A 13 30.98 -8.97 -0.93
CA GLU A 13 31.30 -10.15 -0.15
C GLU A 13 30.18 -10.51 0.81
N ASN A 14 29.67 -9.52 1.57
CA ASN A 14 28.51 -9.74 2.44
C ASN A 14 27.28 -10.23 1.65
N LEU A 15 27.01 -9.62 0.49
CA LEU A 15 25.92 -10.06 -0.39
C LEU A 15 26.12 -11.50 -0.91
N TYR A 16 27.35 -11.87 -1.21
CA TYR A 16 27.70 -13.22 -1.65
C TYR A 16 27.47 -14.26 -0.54
N GLU A 17 27.85 -13.94 0.69
CA GLU A 17 27.72 -14.82 1.85
C GLU A 17 26.28 -14.94 2.37
N THR A 18 25.56 -13.82 2.43
CA THR A 18 24.21 -13.76 3.06
C THR A 18 23.07 -13.86 2.06
N GLY A 19 23.35 -13.66 0.77
CA GLY A 19 22.34 -13.52 -0.27
C GLY A 19 21.61 -12.17 -0.21
N VAL A 20 20.66 -11.98 -1.12
CA VAL A 20 19.78 -10.78 -1.12
C VAL A 20 18.62 -11.02 -0.17
N ALA A 21 18.52 -10.23 0.88
CA ALA A 21 17.40 -10.30 1.81
C ALA A 21 16.07 -10.08 1.09
N ARG A 22 15.11 -10.97 1.35
CA ARG A 22 13.73 -10.83 0.93
C ARG A 22 13.10 -9.65 1.68
N GLY A 23 12.03 -9.07 1.12
CA GLY A 23 11.22 -8.07 1.83
C GLY A 23 10.49 -8.66 3.04
N HIS A 24 9.86 -7.82 3.85
CA HIS A 24 9.00 -8.24 4.95
C HIS A 24 7.72 -8.89 4.43
N THR A 25 7.21 -9.88 5.14
CA THR A 25 5.96 -10.55 4.80
C THR A 25 4.77 -9.60 4.89
N THR A 26 3.77 -9.84 4.05
CA THR A 26 2.50 -9.08 4.06
C THR A 26 1.55 -9.53 5.17
N GLY A 27 1.87 -10.66 5.81
CA GLY A 27 0.99 -11.34 6.75
C GLY A 27 0.01 -12.32 6.09
N TRP A 28 0.05 -12.45 4.77
CA TRP A 28 -0.71 -13.44 4.00
C TRP A 28 0.24 -14.29 3.17
N SER A 29 0.36 -15.57 3.54
CA SER A 29 1.35 -16.48 2.95
C SER A 29 1.19 -16.65 1.44
N ASN A 30 -0.05 -16.62 0.92
CA ASN A 30 -0.33 -16.70 -0.51
C ASN A 30 0.04 -15.41 -1.28
N VAL A 31 -0.02 -14.23 -0.63
CA VAL A 31 0.49 -12.99 -1.21
C VAL A 31 2.02 -12.97 -1.15
N ASP A 32 2.60 -13.46 -0.04
CA ASP A 32 4.04 -13.50 0.19
C ASP A 32 4.78 -14.38 -0.84
N GLU A 33 4.10 -15.30 -1.49
CA GLU A 33 4.64 -16.06 -2.60
C GLU A 33 5.08 -15.13 -3.74
N PHE A 34 4.27 -14.11 -4.05
CA PHE A 34 4.43 -13.22 -5.19
C PHE A 34 5.02 -11.85 -4.83
N PHE A 35 4.81 -11.37 -3.61
CA PHE A 35 5.20 -10.02 -3.21
C PHE A 35 5.54 -9.94 -1.72
N THR A 36 6.65 -9.27 -1.42
CA THR A 36 7.04 -8.89 -0.05
C THR A 36 7.42 -7.41 -0.01
N VAL A 37 7.25 -6.77 1.15
CA VAL A 37 7.42 -5.33 1.32
C VAL A 37 8.86 -5.01 1.69
N LYS A 38 9.58 -4.26 0.85
CA LYS A 38 10.96 -3.85 1.09
C LYS A 38 11.07 -2.33 1.16
N HIS A 39 11.73 -1.82 2.18
CA HIS A 39 11.96 -0.38 2.31
C HIS A 39 12.78 0.16 1.12
N GLY A 40 12.52 1.41 0.75
CA GLY A 40 13.15 2.06 -0.40
C GLY A 40 12.52 1.70 -1.75
N GLU A 41 11.44 0.90 -1.77
CA GLU A 41 10.69 0.60 -2.98
C GLU A 41 9.41 1.43 -3.09
N PHE A 42 8.98 1.67 -4.31
CA PHE A 42 7.78 2.41 -4.67
C PHE A 42 6.78 1.48 -5.36
N THR A 43 5.62 1.32 -4.74
CA THR A 43 4.52 0.46 -5.22
C THR A 43 3.33 1.30 -5.64
N VAL A 44 2.86 1.10 -6.87
CA VAL A 44 1.57 1.62 -7.35
C VAL A 44 0.49 0.57 -7.12
N VAL A 45 -0.59 0.96 -6.45
CA VAL A 45 -1.77 0.15 -6.22
C VAL A 45 -2.93 0.71 -7.04
N THR A 46 -3.54 -0.12 -7.88
CA THR A 46 -4.69 0.27 -8.71
C THR A 46 -5.85 -0.70 -8.56
N GLY A 47 -6.95 -0.42 -9.22
CA GLY A 47 -8.18 -1.24 -9.21
C GLY A 47 -9.40 -0.37 -9.39
N MET A 48 -10.51 -0.96 -9.77
CA MET A 48 -11.77 -0.25 -9.97
C MET A 48 -12.26 0.40 -8.66
N PRO A 49 -13.03 1.49 -8.72
CA PRO A 49 -13.73 2.01 -7.54
C PRO A 49 -14.53 0.91 -6.82
N SER A 50 -14.57 0.94 -5.50
CA SER A 50 -15.29 -0.03 -4.65
C SER A 50 -14.78 -1.48 -4.68
N HIS A 51 -13.63 -1.76 -5.31
CA HIS A 51 -13.01 -3.10 -5.30
C HIS A 51 -12.12 -3.36 -4.06
N GLY A 52 -12.06 -2.43 -3.09
CA GLY A 52 -11.42 -2.65 -1.80
C GLY A 52 -9.94 -2.29 -1.72
N LYS A 53 -9.41 -1.43 -2.60
CA LYS A 53 -8.00 -0.97 -2.59
C LYS A 53 -7.55 -0.44 -1.23
N SER A 54 -8.24 0.59 -0.74
CA SER A 54 -7.93 1.22 0.55
C SER A 54 -8.11 0.24 1.71
N GLU A 55 -9.14 -0.59 1.68
CA GLU A 55 -9.39 -1.61 2.69
C GLU A 55 -8.28 -2.67 2.77
N TRP A 56 -7.81 -3.13 1.60
CA TRP A 56 -6.68 -4.05 1.51
C TRP A 56 -5.38 -3.41 1.99
N LEU A 57 -5.15 -2.15 1.60
CA LEU A 57 -3.94 -1.41 1.96
C LEU A 57 -3.89 -1.10 3.47
N ASP A 58 -5.03 -0.74 4.07
CA ASP A 58 -5.16 -0.58 5.52
C ASP A 58 -4.83 -1.90 6.26
N ALA A 59 -5.35 -3.03 5.77
CA ALA A 59 -5.06 -4.34 6.36
C ALA A 59 -3.58 -4.72 6.20
N LEU A 60 -2.98 -4.47 5.04
CA LEU A 60 -1.54 -4.66 4.82
C LEU A 60 -0.73 -3.81 5.81
N CYS A 61 -1.09 -2.54 5.97
CA CYS A 61 -0.42 -1.63 6.91
C CYS A 61 -0.49 -2.14 8.36
N VAL A 62 -1.67 -2.62 8.79
CA VAL A 62 -1.81 -3.21 10.14
C VAL A 62 -0.96 -4.47 10.28
N ASN A 63 -0.93 -5.36 9.28
CA ASN A 63 -0.07 -6.54 9.30
C ASN A 63 1.42 -6.16 9.39
N LEU A 64 1.87 -5.16 8.61
CA LEU A 64 3.25 -4.66 8.68
C LEU A 64 3.59 -4.09 10.07
N ALA A 65 2.65 -3.37 10.68
CA ALA A 65 2.82 -2.84 12.03
C ALA A 65 2.89 -3.96 13.08
N VAL A 66 2.02 -4.96 12.99
CA VAL A 66 1.93 -6.07 13.95
C VAL A 66 3.12 -7.02 13.84
N HIS A 67 3.49 -7.43 12.63
CA HIS A 67 4.52 -8.45 12.42
C HIS A 67 5.94 -7.89 12.36
N HIS A 68 6.09 -6.63 11.94
CA HIS A 68 7.41 -6.05 11.66
C HIS A 68 7.63 -4.69 12.32
N ASN A 69 6.68 -4.23 13.16
CA ASN A 69 6.78 -2.97 13.89
C ASN A 69 7.02 -1.75 12.97
N TYR A 70 6.34 -1.71 11.82
CA TYR A 70 6.45 -0.57 10.90
C TYR A 70 5.91 0.72 11.53
N ARG A 71 6.57 1.83 11.22
CA ARG A 71 6.00 3.17 11.34
C ARG A 71 5.35 3.54 10.01
N ILE A 72 4.10 3.97 10.08
CA ILE A 72 3.25 4.17 8.90
C ILE A 72 2.65 5.56 8.96
N CYS A 73 2.76 6.29 7.84
CA CYS A 73 2.10 7.58 7.67
C CYS A 73 1.06 7.46 6.56
N LEU A 74 -0.17 7.86 6.84
CA LEU A 74 -1.31 7.75 5.92
C LEU A 74 -1.77 9.14 5.49
N PHE A 75 -1.79 9.40 4.18
CA PHE A 75 -2.51 10.48 3.55
C PHE A 75 -3.66 9.89 2.75
N SER A 76 -4.89 10.04 3.23
CA SER A 76 -6.08 9.44 2.62
C SER A 76 -7.30 10.36 2.75
N PRO A 77 -7.39 11.41 1.93
CA PRO A 77 -8.47 12.39 1.99
C PRO A 77 -9.86 11.81 1.68
N GLU A 78 -9.95 10.74 0.87
CA GLU A 78 -11.22 10.05 0.63
C GLU A 78 -11.78 9.36 1.88
N ASN A 79 -10.94 8.98 2.84
CA ASN A 79 -11.35 8.39 4.11
C ASN A 79 -11.69 9.47 5.14
N HIS A 80 -12.73 10.24 4.84
CA HIS A 80 -13.23 11.33 5.69
C HIS A 80 -14.59 10.98 6.32
N PRO A 81 -14.87 11.37 7.56
CA PRO A 81 -13.99 12.06 8.51
C PRO A 81 -12.90 11.12 9.06
N LEU A 82 -11.81 11.70 9.59
CA LEU A 82 -10.59 10.99 9.97
C LEU A 82 -10.82 9.87 11.01
N GLU A 83 -11.77 10.08 11.93
CA GLU A 83 -12.17 9.07 12.91
C GLU A 83 -12.76 7.81 12.26
N MET A 84 -13.35 7.92 11.07
CA MET A 84 -13.84 6.75 10.33
C MET A 84 -12.70 5.96 9.71
N HIS A 85 -11.61 6.61 9.30
CA HIS A 85 -10.40 5.91 8.88
C HIS A 85 -9.71 5.25 10.08
N ALA A 86 -9.52 6.00 11.18
CA ALA A 86 -8.97 5.44 12.42
C ALA A 86 -9.77 4.23 12.92
N LYS A 87 -11.11 4.28 12.85
CA LYS A 87 -11.98 3.15 13.16
C LYS A 87 -11.61 1.90 12.35
N LYS A 88 -11.40 2.00 11.02
CA LYS A 88 -11.02 0.86 10.18
C LYS A 88 -9.69 0.23 10.61
N ILE A 89 -8.72 1.05 10.98
CA ILE A 89 -7.43 0.57 11.51
C ILE A 89 -7.61 -0.13 12.86
N ILE A 90 -8.42 0.45 13.75
CA ILE A 90 -8.73 -0.12 15.07
C ILE A 90 -9.41 -1.49 14.93
N GLU A 91 -10.38 -1.63 14.03
CA GLU A 91 -11.06 -2.90 13.74
C GLU A 91 -10.08 -4.00 13.35
N LYS A 92 -9.11 -3.68 12.48
CA LYS A 92 -8.07 -4.62 12.05
C LYS A 92 -7.12 -5.01 13.17
N TYR A 93 -6.77 -4.09 14.07
CA TYR A 93 -5.97 -4.38 15.24
C TYR A 93 -6.71 -5.26 16.26
N ALA A 94 -8.01 -4.99 16.47
CA ALA A 94 -8.84 -5.75 17.38
C ALA A 94 -9.24 -7.13 16.81
N GLY A 95 -9.25 -7.28 15.47
CA GLY A 95 -9.82 -8.43 14.79
C GLY A 95 -11.31 -8.56 15.05
N LYS A 96 -12.00 -7.44 15.28
CA LYS A 96 -13.45 -7.38 15.59
C LYS A 96 -14.05 -6.10 15.01
N PRO A 97 -15.31 -6.12 14.58
CA PRO A 97 -15.98 -4.93 14.10
C PRO A 97 -16.26 -3.93 15.24
N PHE A 98 -16.42 -2.68 14.88
CA PHE A 98 -16.75 -1.61 15.84
C PHE A 98 -18.21 -1.62 16.27
N PHE A 99 -19.10 -2.15 15.42
CA PHE A 99 -20.54 -2.20 15.63
C PHE A 99 -21.07 -3.63 15.48
N GLY A 100 -22.30 -3.85 15.95
CA GLY A 100 -23.00 -5.13 15.82
C GLY A 100 -22.82 -6.06 17.01
N SER A 101 -23.32 -7.30 16.84
CA SER A 101 -23.31 -8.31 17.92
C SER A 101 -21.93 -8.84 18.30
N HIS A 102 -20.99 -8.80 17.35
CA HIS A 102 -19.61 -9.26 17.54
C HIS A 102 -18.63 -8.10 17.74
N ARG A 103 -19.14 -6.92 18.11
CA ARG A 103 -18.30 -5.75 18.32
C ARG A 103 -17.23 -5.96 19.37
N MET A 104 -16.12 -5.26 19.21
CA MET A 104 -15.07 -5.19 20.22
C MET A 104 -15.59 -4.57 21.53
N SER A 105 -15.02 -4.96 22.67
CA SER A 105 -15.25 -4.31 23.94
C SER A 105 -14.58 -2.93 23.99
N HIS A 106 -14.94 -2.10 24.97
CA HIS A 106 -14.30 -0.80 25.17
C HIS A 106 -12.80 -0.95 25.47
N ASP A 107 -12.40 -1.94 26.25
CA ASP A 107 -10.98 -2.19 26.58
C ASP A 107 -10.19 -2.66 25.35
N GLU A 108 -10.79 -3.52 24.50
CA GLU A 108 -10.17 -3.93 23.23
C GLU A 108 -10.01 -2.72 22.27
N MET A 109 -10.97 -1.82 22.25
CA MET A 109 -10.87 -0.57 21.48
C MET A 109 -9.70 0.31 21.98
N LEU A 110 -9.61 0.55 23.30
CA LEU A 110 -8.53 1.35 23.88
C LEU A 110 -7.16 0.72 23.62
N ALA A 111 -7.02 -0.60 23.82
CA ALA A 111 -5.79 -1.31 23.54
C ALA A 111 -5.39 -1.22 22.05
N SER A 112 -6.37 -1.21 21.14
CA SER A 112 -6.12 -1.05 19.69
C SER A 112 -5.72 0.39 19.33
N ILE A 113 -6.30 1.40 20.00
CA ILE A 113 -5.88 2.80 19.86
C ILE A 113 -4.43 2.97 20.32
N ASP A 114 -4.03 2.38 21.45
CA ASP A 114 -2.65 2.42 21.95
C ASP A 114 -1.66 1.81 20.96
N ARG A 115 -2.03 0.68 20.34
CA ARG A 115 -1.21 0.04 19.28
C ARG A 115 -1.12 0.95 18.04
N MET A 116 -2.25 1.47 17.58
CA MET A 116 -2.30 2.38 16.45
C MET A 116 -1.43 3.62 16.70
N ASN A 117 -1.49 4.22 17.88
CA ASN A 117 -0.70 5.40 18.24
C ASN A 117 0.82 5.18 18.19
N LYS A 118 1.29 3.95 18.37
CA LYS A 118 2.72 3.60 18.27
C LYS A 118 3.21 3.51 16.83
N ASN A 119 2.34 3.10 15.93
CA ASN A 119 2.71 2.70 14.57
C ASN A 119 2.18 3.62 13.48
N PHE A 120 1.09 4.36 13.72
CA PHE A 120 0.40 5.15 12.71
C PHE A 120 0.38 6.64 13.01
N ALA A 121 0.52 7.43 11.94
CA ALA A 121 0.13 8.83 11.90
C ALA A 121 -0.73 9.09 10.66
N PHE A 122 -1.61 10.07 10.76
CA PHE A 122 -2.48 10.51 9.70
C PHE A 122 -2.12 11.95 9.32
N ILE A 123 -1.93 12.20 8.03
CA ILE A 123 -1.85 13.56 7.52
C ILE A 123 -3.28 14.02 7.27
N LYS A 124 -3.70 15.03 8.03
CA LYS A 124 -5.01 15.66 7.86
C LYS A 124 -4.92 16.66 6.71
N PRO A 125 -5.76 16.52 5.67
CA PRO A 125 -5.87 17.56 4.67
C PRO A 125 -6.34 18.86 5.33
N GLU A 126 -5.52 19.90 5.27
CA GLU A 126 -5.89 21.24 5.67
C GLU A 126 -6.33 22.06 4.45
N GLU A 127 -6.72 23.33 4.65
CA GLU A 127 -7.10 24.25 3.56
C GLU A 127 -5.92 24.62 2.63
N THR A 128 -4.72 24.16 2.93
CA THR A 128 -3.51 24.36 2.11
C THR A 128 -3.34 23.26 1.08
N ALA A 129 -2.85 23.61 -0.09
CA ALA A 129 -2.60 22.69 -1.19
C ALA A 129 -1.63 21.54 -0.77
N PHE A 130 -2.09 20.30 -0.90
CA PHE A 130 -1.27 19.11 -0.67
C PHE A 130 -0.70 18.59 -1.99
N THR A 131 0.45 19.10 -2.35
CA THR A 131 1.23 18.50 -3.45
C THR A 131 1.91 17.21 -3.00
N PRO A 132 2.28 16.31 -3.90
CA PRO A 132 2.99 15.08 -3.55
C PRO A 132 4.25 15.30 -2.70
N ILE A 133 4.95 16.42 -2.92
CA ILE A 133 6.16 16.76 -2.18
C ILE A 133 5.82 17.22 -0.76
N ASN A 134 4.83 18.11 -0.59
CA ASN A 134 4.40 18.58 0.73
C ASN A 134 3.93 17.42 1.62
N ILE A 135 3.26 16.42 1.02
CA ILE A 135 2.83 15.21 1.76
C ILE A 135 4.04 14.44 2.32
N ILE A 136 5.13 14.35 1.53
CA ILE A 136 6.36 13.71 2.01
C ILE A 136 6.97 14.51 3.14
N ASP A 137 7.09 15.83 2.99
CA ASP A 137 7.69 16.71 3.99
C ASP A 137 6.92 16.67 5.33
N GLU A 138 5.58 16.60 5.26
CA GLU A 138 4.73 16.42 6.45
C GLU A 138 4.87 15.03 7.10
N ALA A 139 5.13 13.98 6.32
CA ALA A 139 5.31 12.63 6.84
C ALA A 139 6.65 12.42 7.55
N LEU A 140 7.71 13.11 7.10
CA LEU A 140 9.08 12.87 7.53
C LEU A 140 9.28 13.00 9.05
N PRO A 141 8.80 14.05 9.75
CA PRO A 141 8.99 14.18 11.19
C PRO A 141 8.51 12.96 11.97
N TRP A 142 7.38 12.37 11.56
CA TRP A 142 6.86 11.14 12.15
C TRP A 142 7.70 9.92 11.79
N LEU A 143 8.01 9.77 10.51
CA LEU A 143 8.74 8.59 10.02
C LEU A 143 10.17 8.53 10.57
N ASP A 144 10.81 9.67 10.80
CA ASP A 144 12.19 9.77 11.29
C ASP A 144 12.34 9.66 12.81
N MET A 145 11.25 9.61 13.58
CA MET A 145 11.31 9.45 15.04
C MET A 145 12.04 8.16 15.49
N SER A 146 12.20 7.17 14.62
CA SER A 146 12.95 5.95 14.91
C SER A 146 13.80 5.54 13.71
N ILE A 147 15.10 5.40 13.91
CA ILE A 147 16.04 4.99 12.87
C ILE A 147 15.97 3.48 12.61
N THR A 148 15.57 2.70 13.60
CA THR A 148 15.60 1.23 13.57
C THR A 148 14.31 0.59 13.05
N GLN A 149 13.18 1.30 13.15
CA GLN A 149 11.90 0.78 12.68
C GLN A 149 11.78 0.88 11.16
N PRO A 150 11.27 -0.15 10.48
CA PRO A 150 10.92 -0.04 9.08
C PRO A 150 9.77 0.96 8.90
N ARG A 151 9.72 1.59 7.71
CA ARG A 151 8.83 2.71 7.44
C ARG A 151 8.00 2.46 6.21
N ALA A 152 6.73 2.87 6.25
CA ALA A 152 5.87 2.92 5.08
C ALA A 152 5.07 4.22 5.05
N MET A 153 4.76 4.67 3.85
CA MET A 153 3.90 5.80 3.59
C MET A 153 2.84 5.40 2.57
N VAL A 154 1.62 5.83 2.81
CA VAL A 154 0.49 5.60 1.91
C VAL A 154 -0.06 6.94 1.43
N ILE A 155 -0.23 7.07 0.13
CA ILE A 155 -0.93 8.16 -0.54
C ILE A 155 -2.14 7.55 -1.26
N ASP A 156 -3.35 7.83 -0.78
CA ASP A 156 -4.60 7.23 -1.25
C ASP A 156 -5.73 8.26 -1.42
N PRO A 157 -6.05 8.68 -2.66
CA PRO A 157 -5.39 8.36 -3.93
C PRO A 157 -4.59 9.53 -4.54
N TRP A 158 -3.89 9.25 -5.65
CA TRP A 158 -3.24 10.23 -6.53
C TRP A 158 -4.16 11.36 -6.95
N ASN A 159 -5.42 11.04 -7.25
CA ASN A 159 -6.38 11.98 -7.83
C ASN A 159 -6.86 13.07 -6.86
N GLU A 160 -6.70 12.86 -5.54
CA GLU A 160 -7.08 13.79 -4.49
C GLU A 160 -5.92 14.70 -4.03
N MET A 161 -4.77 14.59 -4.68
CA MET A 161 -3.65 15.52 -4.45
C MET A 161 -3.79 16.77 -5.33
N ASP A 162 -3.21 17.86 -4.86
CA ASP A 162 -3.09 19.08 -5.66
C ASP A 162 -1.96 18.96 -6.67
N HIS A 163 -2.30 19.09 -7.94
CA HIS A 163 -1.37 18.97 -9.05
C HIS A 163 -1.01 20.33 -9.63
N TYR A 164 0.11 20.86 -9.17
CA TYR A 164 0.65 22.12 -9.70
C TYR A 164 1.52 21.84 -10.92
N ARG A 165 0.92 21.83 -12.10
CA ARG A 165 1.66 21.61 -13.34
C ARG A 165 2.30 22.93 -13.81
N PRO A 166 3.64 23.05 -13.85
CA PRO A 166 4.30 24.23 -14.39
C PRO A 166 3.94 24.49 -15.86
N ALA A 167 3.87 25.77 -16.24
CA ALA A 167 3.64 26.13 -17.63
C ALA A 167 4.70 25.51 -18.56
N GLY A 168 4.26 25.00 -19.71
CA GLY A 168 5.13 24.36 -20.70
C GLY A 168 5.38 22.87 -20.51
N LEU A 169 4.93 22.26 -19.40
CA LEU A 169 4.95 20.79 -19.25
C LEU A 169 3.63 20.18 -19.73
N THR A 170 3.71 19.08 -20.44
CA THR A 170 2.56 18.21 -20.68
C THR A 170 2.18 17.48 -19.39
N GLU A 171 0.94 16.99 -19.31
CA GLU A 171 0.51 16.19 -18.17
C GLU A 171 1.38 14.96 -17.96
N THR A 172 1.71 14.26 -19.03
CA THR A 172 2.59 13.07 -19.00
C THR A 172 3.99 13.38 -18.47
N GLU A 173 4.58 14.52 -18.85
CA GLU A 173 5.89 14.94 -18.32
C GLU A 173 5.82 15.31 -16.84
N TYR A 174 4.76 16.00 -16.42
CA TYR A 174 4.51 16.34 -15.04
C TYR A 174 4.40 15.06 -14.18
N ILE A 175 3.53 14.11 -14.56
CA ILE A 175 3.38 12.83 -13.88
C ILE A 175 4.73 12.10 -13.80
N SER A 176 5.48 12.04 -14.92
CA SER A 176 6.81 11.41 -14.93
C SER A 176 7.77 12.03 -13.92
N ARG A 177 7.76 13.36 -13.76
CA ARG A 177 8.57 14.05 -12.76
C ARG A 177 8.18 13.68 -11.35
N VAL A 178 6.90 13.85 -11.01
CA VAL A 178 6.40 13.59 -9.66
C VAL A 178 6.65 12.14 -9.25
N LEU A 179 6.35 11.17 -10.12
CA LEU A 179 6.62 9.75 -9.82
C LEU A 179 8.13 9.46 -9.65
N THR A 180 8.99 10.20 -10.34
CA THR A 180 10.46 10.09 -10.14
C THR A 180 10.87 10.63 -8.78
N GLU A 181 10.27 11.73 -8.34
CA GLU A 181 10.53 12.34 -7.03
C GLU A 181 10.03 11.46 -5.90
N LEU A 182 8.80 10.92 -6.00
CA LEU A 182 8.25 9.97 -5.03
C LEU A 182 9.15 8.73 -4.89
N ARG A 183 9.59 8.16 -6.00
CA ARG A 183 10.50 7.01 -5.99
C ARG A 183 11.88 7.36 -5.39
N ARG A 184 12.39 8.57 -5.64
CA ARG A 184 13.64 9.04 -5.03
C ARG A 184 13.48 9.20 -3.53
N ALA A 185 12.39 9.82 -3.08
CA ALA A 185 12.07 9.97 -1.66
C ALA A 185 11.96 8.61 -0.95
N ALA A 186 11.28 7.62 -1.55
CA ALA A 186 11.20 6.27 -1.00
C ALA A 186 12.59 5.69 -0.69
N ARG A 187 13.56 5.89 -1.60
CA ARG A 187 14.94 5.40 -1.44
C ARG A 187 15.74 6.21 -0.44
N GLU A 188 15.66 7.52 -0.52
CA GLU A 188 16.41 8.45 0.33
C GLU A 188 16.02 8.27 1.80
N PHE A 189 14.72 8.20 2.06
CA PHE A 189 14.18 8.05 3.42
C PHE A 189 14.03 6.58 3.85
N ARG A 190 14.48 5.62 3.02
CA ARG A 190 14.36 4.17 3.30
C ARG A 190 12.93 3.79 3.72
N CYS A 191 11.95 4.35 3.06
CA CYS A 191 10.54 4.16 3.31
C CYS A 191 9.93 3.36 2.15
N HIS A 192 9.03 2.40 2.42
CA HIS A 192 8.20 1.84 1.36
C HIS A 192 7.04 2.80 1.07
N LEU A 193 6.93 3.26 -0.17
CA LEU A 193 5.88 4.19 -0.57
C LEU A 193 4.81 3.47 -1.39
N PHE A 194 3.58 3.50 -0.90
CA PHE A 194 2.39 3.04 -1.63
C PHE A 194 1.64 4.23 -2.20
N LEU A 195 1.35 4.21 -3.49
CA LEU A 195 0.53 5.20 -4.17
C LEU A 195 -0.69 4.52 -4.78
N VAL A 196 -1.87 4.89 -4.33
CA VAL A 196 -3.12 4.46 -4.96
C VAL A 196 -3.44 5.38 -6.14
N ALA A 197 -3.73 4.78 -7.29
CA ALA A 197 -4.11 5.53 -8.49
C ALA A 197 -5.25 4.83 -9.23
N HIS A 198 -6.25 5.61 -9.63
CA HIS A 198 -7.43 5.08 -10.31
C HIS A 198 -7.17 4.81 -11.79
N PRO A 199 -7.71 3.72 -12.35
CA PRO A 199 -7.66 3.48 -13.79
C PRO A 199 -8.56 4.48 -14.55
N THR A 200 -8.32 4.63 -15.84
CA THR A 200 -9.26 5.30 -16.75
C THR A 200 -10.59 4.56 -16.79
N LYS A 201 -11.63 5.20 -17.35
CA LYS A 201 -12.91 4.54 -17.59
C LYS A 201 -12.70 3.30 -18.47
N MET A 202 -13.00 2.14 -17.92
CA MET A 202 -12.92 0.86 -18.63
C MET A 202 -14.32 0.43 -19.09
N ALA A 203 -14.39 -0.21 -20.24
CA ALA A 203 -15.62 -0.83 -20.71
C ALA A 203 -15.86 -2.14 -19.95
N LYS A 204 -17.12 -2.39 -19.60
CA LYS A 204 -17.52 -3.69 -19.06
C LYS A 204 -17.49 -4.76 -20.15
N ASP A 205 -17.23 -5.99 -19.75
CA ASP A 205 -17.33 -7.15 -20.60
C ASP A 205 -18.81 -7.51 -20.91
N LYS A 206 -19.02 -8.61 -21.64
CA LYS A 206 -20.36 -9.09 -22.04
C LYS A 206 -21.23 -9.51 -20.84
N ASP A 207 -20.60 -9.88 -19.74
CA ASP A 207 -21.24 -10.33 -18.50
C ASP A 207 -21.48 -9.17 -17.51
N GLY A 208 -21.11 -7.96 -17.90
CA GLY A 208 -21.30 -6.75 -17.11
C GLY A 208 -20.19 -6.49 -16.08
N ASN A 209 -19.12 -7.27 -16.07
CA ASN A 209 -17.98 -7.13 -15.19
C ASN A 209 -16.92 -6.19 -15.76
N TYR A 210 -16.21 -5.51 -14.90
CA TYR A 210 -15.01 -4.77 -15.29
C TYR A 210 -13.82 -5.75 -15.38
N PRO A 211 -13.02 -5.69 -16.46
CA PRO A 211 -11.79 -6.46 -16.52
C PRO A 211 -10.82 -6.00 -15.43
N VAL A 212 -9.85 -6.85 -15.10
CA VAL A 212 -8.78 -6.49 -14.16
C VAL A 212 -7.95 -5.35 -14.76
N PRO A 213 -7.92 -4.16 -14.13
CA PRO A 213 -7.11 -3.04 -14.63
C PRO A 213 -5.63 -3.40 -14.64
N ARG A 214 -4.93 -2.93 -15.67
CA ARG A 214 -3.46 -3.00 -15.72
C ARG A 214 -2.88 -1.65 -15.26
N PRO A 215 -1.64 -1.62 -14.79
CA PRO A 215 -1.00 -0.36 -14.41
C PRO A 215 -0.86 0.65 -15.57
N TYR A 216 -0.92 0.17 -16.83
CA TYR A 216 -1.00 1.02 -18.02
C TYR A 216 -2.35 1.71 -18.20
N ASP A 217 -3.40 1.17 -17.58
CA ASP A 217 -4.75 1.73 -17.64
C ASP A 217 -4.94 2.86 -16.63
N VAL A 218 -3.94 3.16 -15.79
CA VAL A 218 -3.99 4.26 -14.84
C VAL A 218 -4.07 5.58 -15.59
N ALA A 219 -5.03 6.41 -15.19
CA ALA A 219 -5.33 7.68 -15.84
C ALA A 219 -4.09 8.58 -15.93
N GLY A 220 -3.86 9.12 -17.14
CA GLY A 220 -2.86 10.15 -17.39
C GLY A 220 -1.53 9.64 -17.91
N SER A 221 -1.03 8.45 -17.58
CA SER A 221 0.30 8.07 -18.05
C SER A 221 0.72 6.61 -17.83
N ALA A 222 1.34 6.01 -18.84
CA ALA A 222 2.10 4.75 -18.71
C ALA A 222 3.27 4.85 -17.70
N HIS A 223 3.58 6.05 -17.24
CA HIS A 223 4.66 6.24 -16.27
C HIS A 223 4.37 5.63 -14.88
N PHE A 224 3.11 5.43 -14.51
CA PHE A 224 2.76 4.70 -13.30
C PHE A 224 3.38 3.29 -13.32
N TYR A 225 3.29 2.58 -14.45
CA TYR A 225 3.97 1.30 -14.61
C TYR A 225 5.49 1.47 -14.70
N ASN A 226 5.98 2.40 -15.53
CA ASN A 226 7.41 2.49 -15.85
C ASN A 226 8.25 2.92 -14.64
N LYS A 227 7.72 3.83 -13.81
CA LYS A 227 8.45 4.42 -12.66
C LYS A 227 8.32 3.58 -11.39
N ALA A 228 7.21 2.89 -11.17
CA ALA A 228 7.03 2.03 -10.00
C ALA A 228 8.07 0.88 -9.98
N ASP A 229 8.46 0.47 -8.79
CA ASP A 229 9.22 -0.76 -8.58
C ASP A 229 8.26 -1.95 -8.58
N ASN A 230 7.09 -1.81 -7.98
CA ASN A 230 6.04 -2.83 -7.99
C ASN A 230 4.70 -2.24 -8.44
N CYS A 231 3.86 -3.06 -9.05
CA CYS A 231 2.50 -2.68 -9.42
C CYS A 231 1.53 -3.79 -8.99
N ILE A 232 0.52 -3.39 -8.23
CA ILE A 232 -0.49 -4.29 -7.67
C ILE A 232 -1.88 -3.81 -8.10
N THR A 233 -2.72 -4.74 -8.53
CA THR A 233 -4.13 -4.45 -8.79
C THR A 233 -5.00 -5.24 -7.84
N ILE A 234 -5.88 -4.53 -7.14
CA ILE A 234 -6.92 -5.14 -6.30
C ILE A 234 -8.20 -5.25 -7.13
N TRP A 235 -8.66 -6.47 -7.29
CA TRP A 235 -9.86 -6.76 -8.05
C TRP A 235 -10.80 -7.67 -7.28
N ARG A 236 -12.10 -7.45 -7.44
CA ARG A 236 -13.16 -8.21 -6.79
C ARG A 236 -14.36 -8.34 -7.71
N ASP A 237 -14.92 -9.54 -7.82
CA ASP A 237 -16.25 -9.71 -8.38
C ASP A 237 -17.31 -9.25 -7.35
N VAL A 238 -17.67 -7.98 -7.46
CA VAL A 238 -18.58 -7.35 -6.49
C VAL A 238 -19.99 -7.94 -6.54
N MET A 239 -20.37 -8.51 -7.69
CA MET A 239 -21.73 -9.03 -7.91
C MET A 239 -21.89 -10.47 -7.46
N ASN A 240 -20.92 -11.34 -7.77
CA ASN A 240 -21.07 -12.78 -7.59
C ASN A 240 -20.24 -13.33 -6.42
N ALA A 241 -19.09 -12.71 -6.11
CA ALA A 241 -18.18 -13.15 -5.06
C ALA A 241 -17.65 -11.95 -4.24
N PRO A 242 -18.53 -11.21 -3.53
CA PRO A 242 -18.16 -9.93 -2.87
C PRO A 242 -17.15 -10.08 -1.73
N GLN A 243 -16.93 -11.29 -1.23
CA GLN A 243 -15.94 -11.57 -0.18
C GLN A 243 -14.57 -11.92 -0.74
N GLU A 244 -14.53 -12.41 -1.98
CA GLU A 244 -13.30 -12.81 -2.64
C GLU A 244 -12.59 -11.61 -3.23
N THR A 245 -11.32 -11.46 -2.88
CA THR A 245 -10.48 -10.38 -3.39
C THR A 245 -9.24 -10.97 -4.02
N GLN A 246 -9.02 -10.65 -5.28
CA GLN A 246 -7.83 -11.03 -6.01
C GLN A 246 -6.79 -9.91 -5.90
N VAL A 247 -5.58 -10.29 -5.50
CA VAL A 247 -4.40 -9.41 -5.44
C VAL A 247 -3.51 -9.80 -6.62
N HIS A 248 -3.56 -9.00 -7.68
CA HIS A 248 -2.78 -9.20 -8.88
C HIS A 248 -1.45 -8.46 -8.75
N ILE A 249 -0.37 -9.19 -8.55
CA ILE A 249 0.98 -8.67 -8.60
C ILE A 249 1.40 -8.62 -10.07
N GLN A 250 1.33 -7.45 -10.69
CA GLN A 250 1.52 -7.30 -12.14
C GLN A 250 2.94 -6.88 -12.52
N LYS A 251 3.71 -6.37 -11.55
CA LYS A 251 5.11 -6.02 -11.71
C LYS A 251 5.84 -6.16 -10.39
N VAL A 252 7.01 -6.78 -10.43
CA VAL A 252 8.03 -6.73 -9.39
C VAL A 252 9.37 -6.48 -10.09
N ARG A 253 10.08 -5.43 -9.67
CA ARG A 253 11.35 -5.06 -10.28
C ARG A 253 12.50 -5.93 -9.84
N PHE A 254 12.49 -6.34 -8.58
CA PHE A 254 13.58 -7.07 -7.96
C PHE A 254 13.14 -8.49 -7.60
N ASN A 255 13.73 -9.50 -8.20
CA ASN A 255 13.40 -10.91 -7.99
C ASN A 255 13.52 -11.33 -6.51
N SER A 256 14.30 -10.61 -5.71
CA SER A 256 14.42 -10.87 -4.28
C SER A 256 13.15 -10.54 -3.50
N THR A 257 12.27 -9.68 -4.01
CA THR A 257 11.04 -9.27 -3.32
C THR A 257 9.79 -9.98 -3.82
N GLY A 258 9.88 -10.71 -4.95
CA GLY A 258 8.77 -11.48 -5.51
C GLY A 258 8.83 -11.61 -7.03
N HIS A 259 7.69 -11.96 -7.61
CA HIS A 259 7.47 -12.09 -9.06
C HIS A 259 5.99 -11.88 -9.39
N PRO A 260 5.62 -11.60 -10.65
CA PRO A 260 4.22 -11.48 -11.06
C PRO A 260 3.42 -12.75 -10.76
N GLY A 261 2.18 -12.56 -10.31
CA GLY A 261 1.25 -13.64 -9.97
C GLY A 261 -0.06 -13.12 -9.43
N VAL A 262 -0.94 -14.01 -9.01
CA VAL A 262 -2.25 -13.66 -8.45
C VAL A 262 -2.46 -14.43 -7.16
N ALA A 263 -2.72 -13.72 -6.08
CA ALA A 263 -3.14 -14.31 -4.82
C ALA A 263 -4.62 -14.04 -4.58
N GLN A 264 -5.29 -14.95 -3.87
CA GLN A 264 -6.69 -14.79 -3.49
C GLN A 264 -6.80 -14.66 -1.99
N LEU A 265 -7.58 -13.68 -1.54
CA LEU A 265 -7.90 -13.41 -0.14
C LEU A 265 -9.41 -13.42 0.05
N LEU A 266 -9.85 -13.76 1.25
CA LEU A 266 -11.25 -13.65 1.67
C LEU A 266 -11.38 -12.54 2.70
N TYR A 267 -12.39 -11.69 2.54
CA TYR A 267 -12.70 -10.68 3.55
C TYR A 267 -13.59 -11.30 4.64
N ASP A 268 -13.06 -11.36 5.85
CA ASP A 268 -13.79 -11.82 7.03
C ASP A 268 -14.50 -10.63 7.69
N TYR A 269 -15.82 -10.54 7.53
CA TYR A 269 -16.63 -9.46 8.12
C TYR A 269 -16.63 -9.48 9.65
N ASN A 270 -16.42 -10.65 10.27
CA ASN A 270 -16.38 -10.76 11.73
C ASN A 270 -15.05 -10.26 12.31
N LYS A 271 -13.99 -10.35 11.52
CA LYS A 271 -12.64 -9.86 11.88
C LYS A 271 -12.32 -8.50 11.28
N ALA A 272 -13.17 -7.98 10.39
CA ALA A 272 -12.99 -6.75 9.64
C ALA A 272 -11.62 -6.68 8.92
N THR A 273 -11.13 -7.82 8.41
CA THR A 273 -9.83 -7.94 7.73
C THR A 273 -9.82 -9.07 6.71
N TYR A 274 -8.72 -9.19 5.98
CA TYR A 274 -8.52 -10.27 5.02
C TYR A 274 -7.82 -11.46 5.65
N ILE A 275 -8.18 -12.66 5.19
CA ILE A 275 -7.56 -13.93 5.56
C ILE A 275 -7.17 -14.72 4.31
N ASN A 276 -6.22 -15.65 4.45
CA ASN A 276 -5.92 -16.61 3.40
C ASN A 276 -7.11 -17.55 3.15
N GLU A 277 -7.35 -17.92 1.91
CA GLU A 277 -8.44 -18.83 1.53
C GLU A 277 -8.42 -20.17 2.32
N PRO A 278 -7.29 -20.86 2.50
CA PRO A 278 -7.23 -22.11 3.24
C PRO A 278 -7.66 -21.99 4.72
N GLU A 279 -7.51 -20.82 5.32
CA GLU A 279 -7.90 -20.57 6.71
C GLU A 279 -9.42 -20.41 6.87
N PHE A 280 -10.07 -19.86 5.86
CA PHE A 280 -11.52 -19.68 5.85
C PHE A 280 -12.27 -21.00 5.89
N TYR A 281 -11.90 -21.97 5.03
CA TYR A 281 -12.54 -23.28 4.99
C TYR A 281 -12.31 -24.12 6.27
N ARG A 282 -11.21 -23.89 7.00
CA ARG A 282 -10.94 -24.55 8.29
C ARG A 282 -11.78 -24.00 9.44
N SER A 283 -12.25 -22.77 9.35
CA SER A 283 -13.06 -22.13 10.40
C SER A 283 -14.56 -22.43 10.29
N ILE A 284 -15.01 -23.02 9.18
CA ILE A 284 -16.42 -23.37 8.93
C ILE A 284 -16.67 -24.89 9.07
N SER A 285 -15.63 -25.71 9.12
CA SER A 285 -15.69 -27.15 9.36
C SER A 285 -15.51 -27.47 10.87
#